data_f1815461d8ac732fbe8afba9663eee78
#
_entry.id   f1815461d8ac732fbe8afba9663eee78
#
_cell.length_a   1.000
_cell.length_b   1.000
_cell.length_c   1.000
_cell.angle_alpha   90.00
_cell.angle_beta   90.00
_cell.angle_gamma   90.00
#
_symmetry.space_group_name_H-M   'P 1'
#
loop_
_entity.id
_entity.type
_entity.pdbx_description
1 polymer ?
#
loop_
_entity_poly.entity_id
_entity_poly.type
_entity_poly.pdbx_seq_one_letter_code
_entity_poly.pdbx_strand_id
1 'polypeptide(L)'
;MWEPQPFCLVFALYAFFPFLAYVLGVPITIELPDLGTQTSFNLARWKEILADPELAKLPYRIETDQYGRILMSPPPASRHGRRQIKIGALLLQLLPEGETISECPVSTAGGIRAVDVAWLAPDRAEIGQDPIVFVRAPDICVEILSPSNTSSETDEKRVLYFDAGASEVWICNLDGSIIFFVSPDHQQDNSVVCPAFPNRIP
;
A
#
# COMPACT_ATOMS: atom_id res chain seq x y z
N MET A 1 10.26 34.41 34.26
CA MET A 1 10.32 33.07 34.90
C MET A 1 9.78 32.10 33.87
N TRP A 2 10.66 31.38 33.24
CA TRP A 2 10.34 30.44 32.16
C TRP A 2 10.64 29.04 32.71
N GLU A 3 9.62 28.22 32.92
CA GLU A 3 9.81 26.81 33.33
C GLU A 3 10.12 25.96 32.10
N PRO A 4 11.16 25.14 32.11
CA PRO A 4 11.45 24.22 31.02
C PRO A 4 10.49 23.03 31.08
N GLN A 5 9.83 22.76 29.97
CA GLN A 5 8.98 21.57 29.77
C GLN A 5 9.81 20.28 29.80
N PRO A 6 9.30 19.17 30.36
CA PRO A 6 10.07 17.93 30.62
C PRO A 6 10.31 17.02 29.41
N PHE A 7 10.21 17.54 28.17
CA PHE A 7 10.32 16.72 26.93
C PHE A 7 11.73 16.30 26.56
N CYS A 8 12.77 16.82 27.20
CA CYS A 8 14.15 16.58 26.77
C CYS A 8 14.87 15.38 27.45
N LEU A 9 14.29 14.77 28.48
CA LEU A 9 14.95 13.68 29.21
C LEU A 9 14.63 12.27 28.71
N VAL A 10 13.52 12.09 27.98
CA VAL A 10 13.12 10.76 27.48
C VAL A 10 13.95 10.34 26.26
N PHE A 11 14.35 11.29 25.41
CA PHE A 11 15.17 10.98 24.22
C PHE A 11 16.62 10.61 24.50
N ALA A 12 17.18 11.12 25.60
CA ALA A 12 18.58 10.81 25.97
C ALA A 12 18.74 9.41 26.57
N LEU A 13 17.71 8.84 27.17
CA LEU A 13 17.76 7.47 27.73
C LEU A 13 17.63 6.38 26.67
N TYR A 14 16.92 6.64 25.57
CA TYR A 14 16.76 5.65 24.48
C TYR A 14 18.00 5.49 23.60
N ALA A 15 18.89 6.49 23.52
CA ALA A 15 20.11 6.41 22.72
C ALA A 15 21.25 5.61 23.39
N PHE A 16 21.23 5.46 24.71
CA PHE A 16 22.29 4.77 25.45
C PHE A 16 21.99 3.31 25.75
N PHE A 17 20.71 2.90 25.82
CA PHE A 17 20.30 1.56 26.19
C PHE A 17 20.69 0.46 25.18
N PRO A 18 20.57 0.67 23.84
CA PRO A 18 20.95 -0.38 22.87
C PRO A 18 22.45 -0.68 22.89
N PHE A 19 23.29 0.32 23.15
CA PHE A 19 24.75 0.16 23.17
C PHE A 19 25.22 -0.67 24.38
N LEU A 20 24.58 -0.48 25.54
CA LEU A 20 24.90 -1.24 26.75
C LEU A 20 24.46 -2.71 26.64
N ALA A 21 23.31 -2.97 26.00
CA ALA A 21 22.80 -4.32 25.76
C ALA A 21 23.71 -5.11 24.80
N TYR A 22 24.26 -4.44 23.78
CA TYR A 22 25.21 -5.05 22.85
C TYR A 22 26.53 -5.44 23.53
N VAL A 23 27.02 -4.60 24.44
CA VAL A 23 28.26 -4.87 25.21
C VAL A 23 28.08 -6.01 26.23
N LEU A 24 26.86 -6.20 26.77
CA LEU A 24 26.54 -7.26 27.74
C LEU A 24 26.05 -8.56 27.08
N GLY A 25 25.95 -8.63 25.75
CA GLY A 25 25.48 -9.83 25.03
C GLY A 25 24.02 -10.20 25.32
N VAL A 26 23.21 -9.27 25.85
CA VAL A 26 21.79 -9.48 26.10
C VAL A 26 21.03 -9.32 24.78
N PRO A 27 20.24 -10.31 24.35
CA PRO A 27 19.42 -10.15 23.15
C PRO A 27 18.39 -9.02 23.34
N ILE A 28 18.37 -8.08 22.39
CA ILE A 28 17.35 -7.04 22.36
C ILE A 28 16.21 -7.60 21.51
N THR A 29 15.06 -7.84 22.13
CA THR A 29 13.82 -8.12 21.40
C THR A 29 13.14 -6.80 21.09
N ILE A 30 13.01 -6.47 19.81
CA ILE A 30 12.20 -5.34 19.36
C ILE A 30 10.83 -5.92 19.04
N GLU A 31 9.84 -5.61 19.88
CA GLU A 31 8.45 -5.90 19.55
C GLU A 31 7.99 -4.90 18.49
N LEU A 32 7.66 -5.42 17.31
CA LEU A 32 6.99 -4.60 16.30
C LEU A 32 5.56 -4.32 16.78
N PRO A 33 5.03 -3.10 16.55
CA PRO A 33 3.64 -2.80 16.88
C PRO A 33 2.71 -3.77 16.15
N ASP A 34 1.60 -4.13 16.81
CA ASP A 34 0.56 -4.93 16.18
C ASP A 34 -0.10 -4.16 15.00
N LEU A 35 -0.86 -4.84 14.15
CA LEU A 35 -1.51 -4.24 12.99
C LEU A 35 -2.43 -3.06 13.36
N GLY A 36 -3.07 -3.10 14.53
CA GLY A 36 -3.90 -1.99 15.02
C GLY A 36 -3.07 -0.74 15.30
N THR A 37 -1.93 -0.90 15.95
CA THR A 37 -0.98 0.19 16.26
C THR A 37 -0.35 0.74 14.98
N GLN A 38 0.05 -0.14 14.04
CA GLN A 38 0.59 0.27 12.75
C GLN A 38 -0.44 1.05 11.92
N THR A 39 -1.67 0.59 11.88
CA THR A 39 -2.76 1.30 11.18
C THR A 39 -2.96 2.71 11.75
N SER A 40 -3.03 2.84 13.06
CA SER A 40 -3.18 4.15 13.71
C SER A 40 -2.01 5.09 13.39
N PHE A 41 -0.80 4.57 13.40
CA PHE A 41 0.40 5.30 13.01
C PHE A 41 0.34 5.73 11.54
N ASN A 42 0.02 4.82 10.64
CA ASN A 42 -0.12 5.10 9.21
C ASN A 42 -1.15 6.21 8.93
N LEU A 43 -2.31 6.13 9.58
CA LEU A 43 -3.36 7.16 9.43
C LEU A 43 -2.90 8.54 9.89
N ALA A 44 -2.25 8.62 11.05
CA ALA A 44 -1.71 9.88 11.57
C ALA A 44 -0.66 10.45 10.63
N ARG A 45 0.29 9.62 10.20
CA ARG A 45 1.37 10.01 9.29
C ARG A 45 0.85 10.44 7.92
N TRP A 46 -0.15 9.73 7.37
CA TRP A 46 -0.74 10.08 6.09
C TRP A 46 -1.46 11.42 6.11
N LYS A 47 -2.17 11.72 7.20
CA LYS A 47 -2.79 13.04 7.41
C LYS A 47 -1.75 14.17 7.41
N GLU A 48 -0.60 13.98 8.05
CA GLU A 48 0.50 14.96 8.03
C GLU A 48 1.02 15.19 6.61
N ILE A 49 1.25 14.09 5.84
CA ILE A 49 1.72 14.15 4.46
C ILE A 49 0.74 14.90 3.57
N LEU A 50 -0.56 14.58 3.67
CA LEU A 50 -1.60 15.25 2.88
C LEU A 50 -1.78 16.73 3.25
N ALA A 51 -1.47 17.11 4.49
CA ALA A 51 -1.55 18.49 4.96
C ALA A 51 -0.31 19.33 4.60
N ASP A 52 0.77 18.70 4.11
CA ASP A 52 2.01 19.40 3.76
C ASP A 52 1.90 20.07 2.38
N PRO A 53 1.88 21.42 2.31
CA PRO A 53 1.71 22.13 1.04
C PRO A 53 2.92 22.01 0.10
N GLU A 54 4.10 21.67 0.61
CA GLU A 54 5.29 21.49 -0.23
C GLU A 54 5.26 20.10 -0.89
N LEU A 55 4.84 19.06 -0.16
CA LEU A 55 4.66 17.72 -0.73
C LEU A 55 3.56 17.70 -1.80
N ALA A 56 2.47 18.45 -1.60
CA ALA A 56 1.37 18.55 -2.56
C ALA A 56 1.79 19.16 -3.93
N LYS A 57 2.89 19.91 -3.98
CA LYS A 57 3.41 20.53 -5.22
C LYS A 57 4.32 19.58 -6.01
N LEU A 58 4.77 18.49 -5.40
CA LEU A 58 5.72 17.59 -6.02
C LEU A 58 5.02 16.69 -7.05
N PRO A 59 5.61 16.51 -8.24
CA PRO A 59 5.03 15.65 -9.28
C PRO A 59 5.42 14.19 -9.05
N TYR A 60 5.27 13.69 -7.83
CA TYR A 60 5.62 12.33 -7.45
C TYR A 60 4.44 11.62 -6.83
N ARG A 61 4.32 10.32 -7.10
CA ARG A 61 3.49 9.42 -6.29
C ARG A 61 4.17 9.25 -4.94
N ILE A 62 3.40 9.41 -3.88
CA ILE A 62 3.89 9.29 -2.51
C ILE A 62 3.30 8.03 -1.88
N GLU A 63 4.17 7.23 -1.27
CA GLU A 63 3.87 6.11 -0.39
C GLU A 63 4.67 6.29 0.91
N THR A 64 4.50 5.43 1.91
CA THR A 64 5.35 5.43 3.11
C THR A 64 5.84 4.03 3.41
N ASP A 65 6.95 3.92 4.12
CA ASP A 65 7.33 2.66 4.76
C ASP A 65 6.69 2.51 6.16
N GLN A 66 6.96 1.39 6.81
CA GLN A 66 6.46 1.06 8.15
C GLN A 66 6.88 2.06 9.24
N TYR A 67 7.92 2.84 8.99
CA TYR A 67 8.43 3.88 9.90
C TYR A 67 7.91 5.28 9.54
N GLY A 68 7.02 5.39 8.55
CA GLY A 68 6.47 6.66 8.07
C GLY A 68 7.44 7.48 7.21
N ARG A 69 8.55 6.91 6.73
CA ARG A 69 9.44 7.56 5.77
C ARG A 69 8.75 7.62 4.42
N ILE A 70 8.87 8.77 3.77
CA ILE A 70 8.24 9.02 2.47
C ILE A 70 9.02 8.29 1.38
N LEU A 71 8.31 7.51 0.58
CA LEU A 71 8.80 6.86 -0.63
C LEU A 71 8.20 7.61 -1.83
N MET A 72 9.05 8.11 -2.72
CA MET A 72 8.62 8.89 -3.87
C MET A 72 8.92 8.13 -5.16
N SER A 73 7.91 7.97 -6.01
CA SER A 73 8.06 7.41 -7.35
C SER A 73 7.76 8.46 -8.41
N PRO A 74 8.48 8.48 -9.54
CA PRO A 74 8.20 9.41 -10.63
C PRO A 74 6.80 9.14 -11.22
N PRO A 75 6.20 10.13 -11.92
CA PRO A 75 4.95 9.94 -12.62
C PRO A 75 5.01 8.73 -13.55
N PRO A 76 3.93 7.92 -13.62
CA PRO A 76 3.92 6.74 -14.46
C PRO A 76 4.02 7.08 -15.94
N ALA A 77 4.70 6.24 -16.71
CA ALA A 77 4.76 6.39 -18.17
C ALA A 77 3.36 6.21 -18.81
N SER A 78 3.16 6.79 -20.00
CA SER A 78 1.87 6.72 -20.72
C SER A 78 1.33 5.31 -20.95
N ARG A 79 2.22 4.31 -21.08
CA ARG A 79 1.84 2.89 -21.18
C ARG A 79 1.17 2.39 -19.90
N HIS A 80 1.70 2.74 -18.74
CA HIS A 80 1.11 2.42 -17.44
C HIS A 80 -0.28 3.03 -17.32
N GLY A 81 -0.44 4.33 -17.55
CA GLY A 81 -1.73 4.99 -17.47
C GLY A 81 -2.78 4.44 -18.45
N ARG A 82 -2.37 4.01 -19.67
CA ARG A 82 -3.29 3.33 -20.60
C ARG A 82 -3.80 2.01 -20.05
N ARG A 83 -2.95 1.22 -19.42
CA ARG A 83 -3.34 -0.06 -18.80
C ARG A 83 -4.22 0.15 -17.58
N GLN A 84 -3.89 1.13 -16.75
CA GLN A 84 -4.69 1.52 -15.60
C GLN A 84 -6.13 1.85 -16.01
N ILE A 85 -6.30 2.70 -17.02
CA ILE A 85 -7.62 3.03 -17.59
C ILE A 85 -8.34 1.80 -18.18
N LYS A 86 -7.63 0.95 -18.93
CA LYS A 86 -8.25 -0.25 -19.55
C LYS A 86 -8.69 -1.26 -18.49
N ILE A 87 -7.86 -1.52 -17.49
CA ILE A 87 -8.18 -2.43 -16.40
C ILE A 87 -9.37 -1.88 -15.61
N GLY A 88 -9.34 -0.60 -15.23
CA GLY A 88 -10.44 0.04 -14.52
C GLY A 88 -11.74 0.01 -15.31
N ALA A 89 -11.73 0.32 -16.61
CA ALA A 89 -12.92 0.24 -17.47
C ALA A 89 -13.49 -1.17 -17.59
N LEU A 90 -12.63 -2.20 -17.67
CA LEU A 90 -13.07 -3.60 -17.68
C LEU A 90 -13.70 -4.01 -16.35
N LEU A 91 -13.11 -3.62 -15.22
CA LEU A 91 -13.69 -3.88 -13.91
C LEU A 91 -15.05 -3.22 -13.75
N LEU A 92 -15.20 -1.95 -14.12
CA LEU A 92 -16.50 -1.24 -14.13
C LEU A 92 -17.54 -1.93 -15.02
N GLN A 93 -17.11 -2.50 -16.14
CA GLN A 93 -18.01 -3.20 -17.07
C GLN A 93 -18.40 -4.60 -16.58
N LEU A 94 -17.44 -5.35 -16.03
CA LEU A 94 -17.62 -6.76 -15.66
C LEU A 94 -18.14 -6.95 -14.24
N LEU A 95 -17.87 -5.99 -13.34
CA LEU A 95 -18.29 -5.99 -11.94
C LEU A 95 -18.98 -4.65 -11.58
N PRO A 96 -20.09 -4.29 -12.24
CA PRO A 96 -20.73 -2.98 -12.11
C PRO A 96 -21.36 -2.72 -10.73
N GLU A 97 -21.54 -3.74 -9.92
CA GLU A 97 -22.14 -3.66 -8.59
C GLU A 97 -21.18 -3.03 -7.54
N GLY A 98 -19.86 -3.14 -7.78
CA GLY A 98 -18.84 -2.64 -6.87
C GLY A 98 -18.29 -1.30 -7.31
N GLU A 99 -17.23 -0.87 -6.65
CA GLU A 99 -16.55 0.40 -6.91
C GLU A 99 -15.12 0.18 -7.39
N THR A 100 -14.73 0.89 -8.46
CA THR A 100 -13.36 0.85 -8.99
C THR A 100 -12.65 2.17 -8.71
N ILE A 101 -11.45 2.08 -8.14
CA ILE A 101 -10.64 3.24 -7.73
C ILE A 101 -9.25 3.10 -8.35
N SER A 102 -8.68 4.20 -8.81
CA SER A 102 -7.27 4.28 -9.22
C SER A 102 -6.42 4.95 -8.14
N GLU A 103 -5.14 4.59 -8.05
CA GLU A 103 -4.21 5.18 -7.06
C GLU A 103 -4.76 5.06 -5.63
N CYS A 104 -5.30 3.90 -5.28
CA CYS A 104 -6.00 3.67 -4.02
C CYS A 104 -5.01 3.54 -2.85
N PRO A 105 -4.99 4.46 -1.86
CA PRO A 105 -4.09 4.37 -0.73
C PRO A 105 -4.58 3.34 0.29
N VAL A 106 -3.73 2.37 0.60
CA VAL A 106 -4.02 1.26 1.53
C VAL A 106 -3.04 1.26 2.69
N SER A 107 -3.55 1.20 3.92
CA SER A 107 -2.74 1.00 5.12
C SER A 107 -2.35 -0.47 5.24
N THR A 108 -1.05 -0.73 5.23
CA THR A 108 -0.48 -2.07 5.35
C THR A 108 0.51 -2.14 6.52
N ALA A 109 0.97 -3.34 6.86
CA ALA A 109 2.06 -3.52 7.84
C ALA A 109 3.37 -2.85 7.38
N GLY A 110 3.57 -2.71 6.06
CA GLY A 110 4.73 -2.05 5.46
C GLY A 110 4.58 -0.52 5.29
N GLY A 111 3.51 0.10 5.81
CA GLY A 111 3.19 1.52 5.62
C GLY A 111 2.02 1.73 4.66
N ILE A 112 1.90 2.94 4.11
CA ILE A 112 0.88 3.24 3.10
C ILE A 112 1.41 2.85 1.72
N ARG A 113 0.64 2.00 1.02
CA ARG A 113 0.88 1.64 -0.37
C ARG A 113 -0.27 2.15 -1.24
N ALA A 114 0.03 2.59 -2.45
CA ALA A 114 -0.98 3.02 -3.40
C ALA A 114 -1.17 1.93 -4.47
N VAL A 115 -2.37 1.35 -4.53
CA VAL A 115 -2.75 0.33 -5.51
C VAL A 115 -3.06 1.02 -6.84
N ASP A 116 -2.49 0.56 -7.94
CA ASP A 116 -2.68 1.20 -9.26
C ASP A 116 -4.14 1.18 -9.70
N VAL A 117 -4.82 0.03 -9.59
CA VAL A 117 -6.27 -0.12 -9.79
C VAL A 117 -6.84 -1.04 -8.73
N ALA A 118 -7.87 -0.60 -8.05
CA ALA A 118 -8.54 -1.32 -6.99
C ALA A 118 -10.01 -1.53 -7.33
N TRP A 119 -10.60 -2.63 -6.85
CA TRP A 119 -12.03 -2.86 -6.89
C TRP A 119 -12.54 -3.31 -5.51
N LEU A 120 -13.63 -2.71 -5.06
CA LEU A 120 -14.32 -3.03 -3.83
C LEU A 120 -15.62 -3.76 -4.13
N ALA A 121 -15.88 -4.83 -3.40
CA ALA A 121 -17.14 -5.56 -3.46
C ALA A 121 -18.30 -4.68 -2.97
N PRO A 122 -19.54 -4.90 -3.46
CA PRO A 122 -20.68 -4.03 -3.17
C PRO A 122 -21.13 -4.02 -1.70
N ASP A 123 -20.73 -5.00 -0.91
CA ASP A 123 -21.01 -5.11 0.52
C ASP A 123 -19.99 -4.41 1.42
N ARG A 124 -19.00 -3.76 0.84
CA ARG A 124 -17.98 -2.99 1.57
C ARG A 124 -18.58 -1.69 2.13
N ALA A 125 -18.28 -1.42 3.39
CA ALA A 125 -18.74 -0.20 4.06
C ALA A 125 -18.20 1.08 3.46
N GLU A 126 -17.06 0.99 2.76
CA GLU A 126 -16.38 2.11 2.10
C GLU A 126 -17.02 2.53 0.77
N ILE A 127 -17.94 1.74 0.19
CA ILE A 127 -18.63 2.09 -1.06
C ILE A 127 -19.31 3.46 -0.94
N GLY A 128 -19.01 4.33 -1.89
CA GLY A 128 -19.51 5.72 -1.93
C GLY A 128 -18.93 6.63 -0.83
N GLN A 129 -17.92 6.16 -0.08
CA GLN A 129 -17.16 6.97 0.85
C GLN A 129 -15.87 7.47 0.19
N ASP A 130 -15.27 8.50 0.77
CA ASP A 130 -13.96 9.03 0.31
C ASP A 130 -12.96 8.99 1.49
N PRO A 131 -12.56 7.78 1.93
CA PRO A 131 -11.59 7.67 3.00
C PRO A 131 -10.22 8.13 2.52
N ILE A 132 -9.51 8.89 3.36
CA ILE A 132 -8.14 9.33 3.04
C ILE A 132 -7.15 8.16 2.87
N VAL A 133 -7.48 6.99 3.42
CA VAL A 133 -6.74 5.72 3.29
C VAL A 133 -7.66 4.56 3.64
N PHE A 134 -7.57 3.47 2.90
CA PHE A 134 -8.29 2.23 3.19
C PHE A 134 -7.53 1.44 4.26
N VAL A 135 -8.18 1.11 5.37
CA VAL A 135 -7.57 0.33 6.47
C VAL A 135 -7.63 -1.18 6.22
N ARG A 136 -8.55 -1.60 5.39
CA ARG A 136 -8.60 -2.95 4.81
C ARG A 136 -8.38 -2.82 3.31
N ALA A 137 -7.51 -3.66 2.74
CA ALA A 137 -7.27 -3.65 1.31
C ALA A 137 -8.56 -3.88 0.50
N PRO A 138 -8.72 -3.26 -0.68
CA PRO A 138 -9.74 -3.61 -1.66
C PRO A 138 -9.77 -5.10 -1.97
N ASP A 139 -10.92 -5.61 -2.42
CA ASP A 139 -11.07 -7.04 -2.70
C ASP A 139 -10.21 -7.48 -3.89
N ILE A 140 -10.05 -6.63 -4.90
CA ILE A 140 -9.05 -6.80 -5.97
C ILE A 140 -8.06 -5.64 -5.90
N CYS A 141 -6.76 -5.97 -5.79
CA CYS A 141 -5.65 -5.04 -5.88
C CYS A 141 -4.82 -5.34 -7.12
N VAL A 142 -4.69 -4.38 -8.04
CA VAL A 142 -3.93 -4.56 -9.29
C VAL A 142 -2.68 -3.67 -9.27
N GLU A 143 -1.51 -4.28 -9.49
CA GLU A 143 -0.24 -3.58 -9.72
C GLU A 143 0.15 -3.72 -11.20
N ILE A 144 0.55 -2.61 -11.82
CA ILE A 144 0.96 -2.55 -13.23
C ILE A 144 2.47 -2.32 -13.29
N LEU A 145 3.20 -3.32 -13.74
CA LEU A 145 4.65 -3.24 -13.76
C LEU A 145 5.17 -2.16 -14.70
N SER A 146 6.18 -1.46 -14.23
CA SER A 146 7.04 -0.56 -15.00
C SER A 146 8.45 -1.17 -15.14
N PRO A 147 9.27 -0.70 -16.08
CA PRO A 147 10.65 -1.19 -16.23
C PRO A 147 11.55 -0.95 -15.02
N SER A 148 11.16 -0.05 -14.11
CA SER A 148 11.90 0.25 -12.87
C SER A 148 11.51 -0.62 -11.69
N ASN A 149 10.39 -1.38 -11.77
CA ASN A 149 9.99 -2.27 -10.68
C ASN A 149 10.91 -3.49 -10.60
N THR A 150 11.29 -3.85 -9.39
CA THR A 150 11.95 -5.12 -9.10
C THR A 150 10.92 -6.19 -8.76
N SER A 151 11.27 -7.47 -8.99
CA SER A 151 10.41 -8.59 -8.56
C SER A 151 10.17 -8.56 -7.05
N SER A 152 11.21 -8.24 -6.27
CA SER A 152 11.11 -8.16 -4.81
C SER A 152 10.11 -7.11 -4.33
N GLU A 153 10.07 -5.91 -4.93
CA GLU A 153 9.08 -4.87 -4.59
C GLU A 153 7.66 -5.31 -4.91
N THR A 154 7.47 -5.98 -6.04
CA THR A 154 6.16 -6.50 -6.45
C THR A 154 5.69 -7.62 -5.53
N ASP A 155 6.60 -8.52 -5.16
CA ASP A 155 6.31 -9.62 -4.24
C ASP A 155 5.99 -9.10 -2.83
N GLU A 156 6.74 -8.10 -2.34
CA GLU A 156 6.45 -7.44 -1.06
C GLU A 156 5.05 -6.81 -1.06
N LYS A 157 4.71 -6.01 -2.07
CA LYS A 157 3.38 -5.39 -2.17
C LYS A 157 2.26 -6.43 -2.20
N ARG A 158 2.45 -7.52 -2.95
CA ARG A 158 1.47 -8.62 -3.01
C ARG A 158 1.19 -9.19 -1.63
N VAL A 159 2.24 -9.52 -0.85
CA VAL A 159 2.09 -10.01 0.52
C VAL A 159 1.36 -8.99 1.39
N LEU A 160 1.77 -7.73 1.35
CA LEU A 160 1.17 -6.66 2.14
C LEU A 160 -0.33 -6.46 1.86
N TYR A 161 -0.76 -6.60 0.60
CA TYR A 161 -2.18 -6.47 0.26
C TYR A 161 -3.01 -7.65 0.75
N PHE A 162 -2.50 -8.88 0.67
CA PHE A 162 -3.18 -10.03 1.26
C PHE A 162 -3.25 -9.93 2.78
N ASP A 163 -2.17 -9.55 3.45
CA ASP A 163 -2.16 -9.32 4.90
C ASP A 163 -3.13 -8.22 5.33
N ALA A 164 -3.34 -7.22 4.47
CA ALA A 164 -4.33 -6.17 4.68
C ALA A 164 -5.75 -6.57 4.29
N GLY A 165 -5.98 -7.80 3.79
CA GLY A 165 -7.31 -8.38 3.55
C GLY A 165 -7.83 -8.33 2.12
N ALA A 166 -6.95 -8.21 1.12
CA ALA A 166 -7.31 -8.40 -0.29
C ALA A 166 -7.78 -9.83 -0.55
N SER A 167 -8.78 -10.00 -1.41
CA SER A 167 -9.24 -11.31 -1.89
C SER A 167 -8.39 -11.81 -3.03
N GLU A 168 -7.97 -10.90 -3.91
CA GLU A 168 -7.07 -11.16 -5.03
C GLU A 168 -6.07 -10.03 -5.22
N VAL A 169 -4.86 -10.38 -5.66
CA VAL A 169 -3.85 -9.43 -6.13
C VAL A 169 -3.46 -9.81 -7.55
N TRP A 170 -3.56 -8.85 -8.46
CA TRP A 170 -3.24 -9.06 -9.88
C TRP A 170 -1.97 -8.30 -10.25
N ILE A 171 -1.11 -8.94 -11.02
CA ILE A 171 0.10 -8.31 -11.55
C ILE A 171 0.00 -8.21 -13.08
N CYS A 172 -0.11 -6.98 -13.59
CA CYS A 172 -0.08 -6.71 -15.02
C CYS A 172 1.37 -6.52 -15.48
N ASN A 173 1.90 -7.49 -16.18
CA ASN A 173 3.28 -7.52 -16.69
C ASN A 173 3.53 -6.46 -17.78
N LEU A 174 4.83 -6.25 -18.09
CA LEU A 174 5.27 -5.30 -19.14
C LEU A 174 4.73 -5.62 -20.53
N ASP A 175 4.42 -6.88 -20.82
CA ASP A 175 3.82 -7.32 -22.08
C ASP A 175 2.29 -7.25 -22.09
N GLY A 176 1.66 -6.91 -20.94
CA GLY A 176 0.23 -6.82 -20.75
C GLY A 176 -0.45 -8.10 -20.27
N SER A 177 0.28 -9.20 -20.09
CA SER A 177 -0.25 -10.40 -19.45
C SER A 177 -0.57 -10.12 -17.98
N ILE A 178 -1.62 -10.75 -17.46
CA ILE A 178 -2.04 -10.61 -16.07
C ILE A 178 -1.85 -11.94 -15.36
N ILE A 179 -1.25 -11.89 -14.19
CA ILE A 179 -1.15 -13.01 -13.25
C ILE A 179 -2.12 -12.72 -12.12
N PHE A 180 -3.00 -13.69 -11.83
CA PHE A 180 -3.98 -13.59 -10.76
C PHE A 180 -3.50 -14.37 -9.54
N PHE A 181 -3.36 -13.73 -8.39
CA PHE A 181 -3.02 -14.37 -7.14
C PHE A 181 -4.26 -14.40 -6.24
N VAL A 182 -4.52 -15.55 -5.60
CA VAL A 182 -5.58 -15.78 -4.62
C VAL A 182 -5.04 -15.95 -3.20
N SER A 183 -3.73 -16.03 -3.06
CA SER A 183 -2.96 -15.92 -1.83
C SER A 183 -1.54 -15.47 -2.19
N PRO A 184 -0.68 -15.10 -1.23
CA PRO A 184 0.68 -14.61 -1.53
C PRO A 184 1.48 -15.51 -2.46
N ASP A 185 1.34 -16.83 -2.35
CA ASP A 185 2.15 -17.81 -3.08
C ASP A 185 1.34 -18.68 -4.07
N HIS A 186 0.04 -18.37 -4.25
CA HIS A 186 -0.83 -19.18 -5.11
C HIS A 186 -1.44 -18.36 -6.24
N GLN A 187 -1.03 -18.66 -7.46
CA GLN A 187 -1.58 -18.07 -8.68
C GLN A 187 -2.63 -18.96 -9.35
N GLN A 188 -3.52 -18.32 -10.11
CA GLN A 188 -4.55 -18.94 -10.93
C GLN A 188 -4.44 -18.47 -12.38
N ASP A 189 -4.96 -19.26 -13.31
CA ASP A 189 -5.03 -18.88 -14.72
C ASP A 189 -6.06 -17.77 -15.00
N ASN A 190 -7.10 -17.67 -14.14
CA ASN A 190 -8.15 -16.68 -14.22
C ASN A 190 -8.48 -16.15 -12.83
N SER A 191 -9.05 -14.95 -12.77
CA SER A 191 -9.60 -14.40 -11.53
C SER A 191 -10.78 -15.24 -11.03
N VAL A 192 -10.86 -15.46 -9.74
CA VAL A 192 -12.03 -16.08 -9.07
C VAL A 192 -13.14 -15.05 -8.86
N VAL A 193 -12.77 -13.81 -8.50
CA VAL A 193 -13.72 -12.71 -8.27
C VAL A 193 -14.31 -12.20 -9.59
N CYS A 194 -13.50 -12.13 -10.66
CA CYS A 194 -13.92 -11.69 -11.99
C CYS A 194 -13.54 -12.70 -13.08
N PRO A 195 -14.20 -13.88 -13.19
CA PRO A 195 -13.79 -14.93 -14.12
C PRO A 195 -13.81 -14.53 -15.61
N ALA A 196 -14.58 -13.51 -15.95
CA ALA A 196 -14.66 -12.98 -17.33
C ALA A 196 -13.55 -11.98 -17.66
N PHE A 197 -12.68 -11.64 -16.70
CA PHE A 197 -11.58 -10.69 -16.93
C PHE A 197 -10.51 -11.36 -17.83
N PRO A 198 -10.03 -10.65 -18.87
CA PRO A 198 -9.05 -11.23 -19.79
C PRO A 198 -7.68 -11.38 -19.10
N ASN A 199 -6.94 -12.42 -19.45
CA ASN A 199 -5.59 -12.64 -18.96
C ASN A 199 -4.51 -11.80 -19.68
N ARG A 200 -4.93 -10.87 -20.57
CA ARG A 200 -4.03 -9.94 -21.25
C ARG A 200 -4.71 -8.63 -21.60
N ILE A 201 -4.02 -7.51 -21.29
CA ILE A 201 -4.41 -6.14 -21.64
C ILE A 201 -3.46 -5.64 -22.74
N PRO A 202 -3.93 -5.26 -23.92
CA PRO A 202 -3.12 -4.77 -25.03
C PRO A 202 -2.55 -3.36 -24.78
#